data_6d12713fac34d644194331f5c044477a
#
_entry.id   6d12713fac34d644194331f5c044477a
#
_cell.length_a   1.000
_cell.length_b   1.000
_cell.length_c   1.000
_cell.angle_alpha   90.00
_cell.angle_beta   90.00
_cell.angle_gamma   90.00
#
_symmetry.space_group_name_H-M   'P 1'
#
loop_
_entity.id
_entity.type
_entity.pdbx_description
1 polymer ?
#
loop_
_entity_poly.entity_id
_entity_poly.type
_entity_poly.pdbx_seq_one_letter_code
_entity_poly.pdbx_strand_id
1 'polypeptide(L)'
;MRKNSPCLGVFSYICTFFQVFDFAVMNIITLTTDFGDQDYGVGALKGQLYSLIPQARIVDISHQVDRYSISEAVYLLEGAYRYFPKGTIHIVGVNNELSPECGLLLLVYEGHYFI
;
A
#
# COMPACT_ATOMS: atom_id res chain seq x y z
N MET A 1 2.05 -5.88 -18.46
CA MET A 1 2.51 -5.44 -17.18
C MET A 1 3.50 -4.33 -17.34
N ARG A 2 3.31 -3.33 -16.57
CA ARG A 2 4.11 -2.23 -16.65
C ARG A 2 5.40 -2.29 -16.02
N LYS A 3 6.17 -3.23 -16.23
CA LYS A 3 7.32 -3.52 -15.52
C LYS A 3 8.35 -2.43 -15.45
N ASN A 4 8.38 -1.51 -16.30
CA ASN A 4 9.39 -0.46 -16.31
C ASN A 4 8.85 0.84 -15.76
N SER A 5 8.00 0.76 -14.78
CA SER A 5 7.45 1.95 -14.15
C SER A 5 8.57 2.79 -13.55
N PRO A 6 8.60 4.10 -13.82
CA PRO A 6 9.51 4.99 -13.11
C PRO A 6 9.24 5.00 -11.61
N CYS A 7 8.08 4.52 -11.21
CA CYS A 7 7.73 4.41 -9.81
C CYS A 7 8.24 3.13 -9.17
N LEU A 8 9.15 2.41 -9.83
CA LEU A 8 9.82 1.30 -9.18
C LEU A 8 10.52 1.74 -7.91
N GLY A 9 10.97 2.97 -7.86
CA GLY A 9 11.55 3.53 -6.66
C GLY A 9 10.62 3.60 -5.47
N VAL A 10 9.30 3.45 -5.68
CA VAL A 10 8.34 3.40 -4.58
C VAL A 10 8.71 2.29 -3.60
N PHE A 11 9.13 1.14 -4.10
CA PHE A 11 9.53 0.05 -3.24
C PHE A 11 10.77 0.41 -2.40
N SER A 12 11.68 1.20 -2.97
CA SER A 12 12.82 1.68 -2.19
C SER A 12 12.39 2.62 -1.09
N TYR A 13 11.43 3.50 -1.36
CA TYR A 13 10.89 4.39 -0.34
C TYR A 13 10.17 3.62 0.74
N ILE A 14 9.38 2.63 0.36
CA ILE A 14 8.69 1.78 1.32
C ILE A 14 9.72 1.04 2.18
N CYS A 15 10.75 0.51 1.56
CA CYS A 15 11.83 -0.18 2.28
C CYS A 15 12.49 0.77 3.29
N THR A 16 12.83 1.98 2.86
CA THR A 16 13.44 2.98 3.75
C THR A 16 12.49 3.34 4.88
N PHE A 17 11.21 3.53 4.56
CA PHE A 17 10.20 3.83 5.56
C PHE A 17 10.19 2.75 6.64
N PHE A 18 10.16 1.49 6.23
CA PHE A 18 10.14 0.39 7.17
C PHE A 18 11.44 0.21 7.94
N GLN A 19 12.55 0.70 7.43
CA GLN A 19 13.81 0.68 8.15
C GLN A 19 13.92 1.76 9.20
N VAL A 20 13.31 2.92 8.95
CA VAL A 20 13.35 4.05 9.86
C VAL A 20 12.44 3.83 11.07
N PHE A 21 11.29 3.18 10.83
CA PHE A 21 10.35 2.92 11.90
C PHE A 21 10.58 1.54 12.49
N ASP A 22 10.53 1.43 13.80
CA ASP A 22 10.64 0.15 14.47
C ASP A 22 9.26 -0.51 14.43
N PHE A 23 9.08 -1.39 13.45
CA PHE A 23 7.82 -2.09 13.26
C PHE A 23 7.72 -3.39 14.05
N ALA A 24 8.55 -3.56 15.06
CA ALA A 24 8.48 -4.76 15.88
C ALA A 24 7.09 -4.97 16.49
N VAL A 25 6.35 -3.87 16.67
CA VAL A 25 5.02 -3.90 17.30
C VAL A 25 3.90 -3.80 16.27
N MET A 26 4.18 -3.24 15.09
CA MET A 26 3.16 -3.02 14.07
C MET A 26 3.35 -4.00 12.96
N ASN A 27 2.42 -4.89 12.79
CA ASN A 27 2.57 -5.93 11.80
C ASN A 27 1.37 -6.10 10.89
N ILE A 28 0.40 -5.21 10.93
CA ILE A 28 -0.74 -5.28 10.03
C ILE A 28 -0.58 -4.23 8.95
N ILE A 29 -0.63 -4.70 7.70
CA ILE A 29 -0.57 -3.86 6.53
C ILE A 29 -1.80 -4.15 5.69
N THR A 30 -2.56 -3.12 5.35
CA THR A 30 -3.69 -3.32 4.44
C THR A 30 -3.34 -2.83 3.06
N LEU A 31 -3.96 -3.43 2.06
CA LEU A 31 -3.74 -3.06 0.67
C LEU A 31 -5.06 -2.64 0.03
N THR A 32 -5.04 -1.50 -0.62
CA THR A 32 -6.15 -1.01 -1.42
C THR A 32 -5.56 -0.56 -2.76
N THR A 33 -5.87 -1.27 -3.81
CA THR A 33 -5.25 -1.01 -5.12
C THR A 33 -6.26 -1.14 -6.26
N ASP A 34 -5.84 -0.66 -7.42
CA ASP A 34 -6.56 -0.85 -8.66
C ASP A 34 -5.91 -1.93 -9.53
N PHE A 35 -5.09 -2.78 -8.95
CA PHE A 35 -4.35 -3.80 -9.71
C PHE A 35 -5.24 -4.89 -10.27
N GLY A 36 -6.39 -5.14 -9.66
CA GLY A 36 -7.20 -6.32 -9.98
C GLY A 36 -6.57 -7.60 -9.46
N ASP A 37 -7.17 -8.71 -9.79
CA ASP A 37 -6.69 -10.01 -9.33
C ASP A 37 -6.41 -10.97 -10.47
N GLN A 38 -6.32 -10.47 -11.70
CA GLN A 38 -6.19 -11.34 -12.87
C GLN A 38 -4.74 -11.59 -13.27
N ASP A 39 -3.81 -10.80 -12.78
CA ASP A 39 -2.41 -11.01 -13.11
C ASP A 39 -1.58 -11.12 -11.84
N TYR A 40 -0.27 -11.05 -11.99
CA TYR A 40 0.66 -11.29 -10.88
C TYR A 40 0.94 -10.04 -10.03
N GLY A 41 0.33 -8.91 -10.33
CA GLY A 41 0.67 -7.64 -9.67
C GLY A 41 0.52 -7.68 -8.16
N VAL A 42 -0.62 -8.16 -7.69
CA VAL A 42 -0.88 -8.25 -6.25
C VAL A 42 0.07 -9.25 -5.58
N GLY A 43 0.26 -10.40 -6.23
CA GLY A 43 1.19 -11.40 -5.69
C GLY A 43 2.60 -10.88 -5.58
N ALA A 44 3.06 -10.16 -6.59
CA ALA A 44 4.40 -9.58 -6.57
C ALA A 44 4.54 -8.53 -5.46
N LEU A 45 3.54 -7.69 -5.30
CA LEU A 45 3.53 -6.69 -4.23
C LEU A 45 3.62 -7.35 -2.86
N LYS A 46 2.79 -8.35 -2.62
CA LYS A 46 2.81 -9.08 -1.35
C LYS A 46 4.14 -9.78 -1.13
N GLY A 47 4.69 -10.38 -2.18
CA GLY A 47 5.99 -11.04 -2.08
C GLY A 47 7.08 -10.08 -1.66
N GLN A 48 7.10 -8.89 -2.22
CA GLN A 48 8.07 -7.88 -1.82
C GLN A 48 7.87 -7.44 -0.38
N LEU A 49 6.62 -7.22 0.02
CA LEU A 49 6.34 -6.84 1.40
C LEU A 49 6.78 -7.91 2.38
N TYR A 50 6.50 -9.16 2.10
CA TYR A 50 6.94 -10.25 2.98
C TYR A 50 8.45 -10.42 2.99
N SER A 51 9.13 -10.09 1.90
CA SER A 51 10.58 -10.13 1.87
C SER A 51 11.19 -9.05 2.75
N LEU A 52 10.54 -7.89 2.83
CA LEU A 52 11.01 -6.79 3.66
C LEU A 52 10.59 -6.95 5.12
N ILE A 53 9.40 -7.46 5.34
CA ILE A 53 8.81 -7.57 6.67
C ILE A 53 8.21 -8.97 6.80
N PRO A 54 9.03 -10.00 7.08
CA PRO A 54 8.54 -11.37 7.11
C PRO A 54 7.42 -11.61 8.13
N GLN A 55 7.39 -10.82 9.20
CA GLN A 55 6.38 -10.97 10.23
C GLN A 55 5.10 -10.18 9.96
N ALA A 56 5.03 -9.46 8.86
CA ALA A 56 3.84 -8.68 8.53
C ALA A 56 2.63 -9.57 8.28
N ARG A 57 1.48 -9.05 8.62
CA ARG A 57 0.21 -9.67 8.27
C ARG A 57 -0.47 -8.75 7.27
N ILE A 58 -0.65 -9.25 6.06
CA ILE A 58 -1.19 -8.44 4.97
C ILE A 58 -2.67 -8.76 4.82
N VAL A 59 -3.48 -7.73 4.82
CA VAL A 59 -4.92 -7.84 4.67
C VAL A 59 -5.34 -7.03 3.45
N ASP A 60 -6.08 -7.64 2.55
CA ASP A 60 -6.58 -6.94 1.38
C ASP A 60 -7.90 -6.27 1.71
N ILE A 61 -7.97 -4.95 1.51
CA ILE A 61 -9.25 -4.26 1.56
C ILE A 61 -9.94 -4.44 0.21
N SER A 62 -9.25 -4.08 -0.86
CA SER A 62 -9.75 -4.35 -2.21
C SER A 62 -8.64 -4.14 -3.22
N HIS A 63 -8.65 -4.94 -4.28
CA HIS A 63 -7.81 -4.72 -5.45
C HIS A 63 -8.66 -4.42 -6.68
N GLN A 64 -9.92 -4.13 -6.48
CA GLN A 64 -10.89 -3.87 -7.54
C GLN A 64 -11.30 -2.41 -7.62
N VAL A 65 -10.48 -1.51 -7.10
CA VAL A 65 -10.72 -0.09 -7.25
C VAL A 65 -10.67 0.26 -8.73
N ASP A 66 -11.61 1.04 -9.20
CA ASP A 66 -11.60 1.48 -10.58
C ASP A 66 -10.36 2.30 -10.86
N ARG A 67 -9.81 2.13 -12.05
CA ARG A 67 -8.62 2.88 -12.44
C ARG A 67 -8.87 4.37 -12.30
N TYR A 68 -7.88 5.06 -11.75
CA TYR A 68 -7.91 6.51 -11.56
C TYR A 68 -8.97 7.00 -10.60
N SER A 69 -9.65 6.10 -9.89
CA SER A 69 -10.70 6.52 -8.96
C SER A 69 -10.17 6.62 -7.54
N ILE A 70 -9.57 7.75 -7.24
CA ILE A 70 -9.11 8.04 -5.89
C ILE A 70 -10.29 8.10 -4.92
N SER A 71 -11.43 8.65 -5.38
CA SER A 71 -12.61 8.76 -4.54
C SER A 71 -13.15 7.40 -4.12
N GLU A 72 -13.07 6.41 -5.00
CA GLU A 72 -13.48 5.06 -4.64
C GLU A 72 -12.55 4.46 -3.59
N ALA A 73 -11.25 4.66 -3.75
CA ALA A 73 -10.28 4.19 -2.76
C ALA A 73 -10.54 4.81 -1.39
N VAL A 74 -10.81 6.11 -1.36
CA VAL A 74 -11.12 6.81 -0.11
C VAL A 74 -12.38 6.24 0.51
N TYR A 75 -13.41 6.00 -0.29
CA TYR A 75 -14.65 5.41 0.22
C TYR A 75 -14.41 4.06 0.88
N LEU A 76 -13.63 3.22 0.21
CA LEU A 76 -13.33 1.88 0.75
C LEU A 76 -12.50 1.97 2.02
N LEU A 77 -11.51 2.84 2.04
CA LEU A 77 -10.68 3.02 3.23
C LEU A 77 -11.49 3.56 4.39
N GLU A 78 -12.34 4.54 4.16
CA GLU A 78 -13.18 5.10 5.22
C GLU A 78 -14.07 4.03 5.84
N GLY A 79 -14.54 3.11 5.03
CA GLY A 79 -15.40 2.02 5.52
C GLY A 79 -14.66 0.98 6.32
N ALA A 80 -13.35 0.89 6.17
CA ALA A 80 -12.59 -0.23 6.72
C ALA A 80 -11.57 0.15 7.79
N TYR A 81 -10.90 1.29 7.66
CA TYR A 81 -9.69 1.53 8.44
C TYR A 81 -9.93 1.57 9.95
N ARG A 82 -11.10 2.03 10.36
CA ARG A 82 -11.42 2.15 11.80
C ARG A 82 -11.51 0.82 12.52
N TYR A 83 -11.73 -0.25 11.77
CA TYR A 83 -11.83 -1.59 12.35
C TYR A 83 -10.47 -2.22 12.61
N PHE A 84 -9.41 -1.61 12.10
CA PHE A 84 -8.07 -2.10 12.33
C PHE A 84 -7.45 -1.44 13.55
N PRO A 85 -6.54 -2.14 14.23
CA PRO A 85 -5.86 -1.55 15.39
C PRO A 85 -5.07 -0.31 15.02
N LYS A 86 -4.92 0.59 15.95
CA LYS A 86 -4.02 1.72 15.76
C LYS A 86 -2.61 1.23 15.51
N GLY A 87 -1.90 1.92 14.65
CA GLY A 87 -0.59 1.49 14.20
C GLY A 87 -0.63 0.73 12.89
N THR A 88 -1.82 0.39 12.38
CA THR A 88 -1.96 -0.27 11.09
C THR A 88 -1.46 0.64 9.97
N ILE A 89 -0.80 0.06 9.00
CA ILE A 89 -0.29 0.76 7.82
C ILE A 89 -1.20 0.42 6.65
N HIS A 90 -1.79 1.43 6.06
CA HIS A 90 -2.67 1.27 4.91
C HIS A 90 -1.95 1.73 3.66
N ILE A 91 -1.65 0.79 2.77
CA ILE A 91 -0.99 1.09 1.50
C ILE A 91 -2.06 1.23 0.42
N VAL A 92 -2.05 2.37 -0.25
CA VAL A 92 -3.02 2.70 -1.28
C VAL A 92 -2.29 2.86 -2.60
N GLY A 93 -2.57 1.98 -3.53
CA GLY A 93 -1.93 2.00 -4.85
C GLY A 93 -2.96 2.22 -5.95
N VAL A 94 -3.42 3.44 -6.10
CA VAL A 94 -4.39 3.81 -7.12
C VAL A 94 -3.77 4.85 -8.02
N ASN A 95 -3.98 4.68 -9.33
CA ASN A 95 -3.45 5.62 -10.31
C ASN A 95 -1.93 5.72 -10.25
N ASN A 96 -1.29 4.57 -10.26
CA ASN A 96 0.17 4.48 -10.23
C ASN A 96 0.77 4.68 -11.61
N GLU A 97 0.28 5.66 -12.35
CA GLU A 97 0.81 5.92 -13.66
C GLU A 97 2.22 6.45 -13.59
N LEU A 98 2.93 6.22 -14.66
CA LEU A 98 4.28 6.70 -14.77
C LEU A 98 4.30 8.21 -14.74
N SER A 99 5.12 8.74 -13.89
CA SER A 99 5.29 10.17 -13.75
C SER A 99 6.76 10.46 -13.55
N PRO A 100 7.25 11.56 -14.08
CA PRO A 100 8.63 11.95 -13.77
C PRO A 100 8.84 12.17 -12.29
N GLU A 101 7.76 12.45 -11.58
CA GLU A 101 7.82 12.69 -10.15
C GLU A 101 6.98 11.65 -9.44
N CYS A 102 7.58 10.54 -9.11
CA CYS A 102 6.92 9.53 -8.32
C CYS A 102 7.08 9.89 -6.85
N GLY A 103 6.11 10.61 -6.34
CA GLY A 103 6.10 10.99 -4.95
C GLY A 103 5.40 9.94 -4.11
N LEU A 104 5.87 9.76 -2.90
CA LEU A 104 5.21 8.95 -1.90
C LEU A 104 4.63 9.89 -0.86
N LEU A 105 3.35 9.72 -0.59
CA LEU A 105 2.68 10.54 0.40
C LEU A 105 2.43 9.71 1.64
N LEU A 106 2.86 10.21 2.77
CA LEU A 106 2.56 9.59 4.06
C LEU A 106 1.61 10.49 4.83
N LEU A 107 0.49 9.92 5.23
CA LEU A 107 -0.49 10.61 6.05
C LEU A 107 -0.66 9.85 7.35
N VAL A 108 -0.66 10.56 8.46
CA VAL A 108 -0.95 9.99 9.78
C VAL A 108 -2.27 10.56 10.26
N TYR A 109 -3.21 9.69 10.55
CA TYR A 109 -4.54 10.12 10.96
C TYR A 109 -5.15 9.12 11.93
N GLU A 110 -5.60 9.62 13.06
CA GLU A 110 -6.25 8.82 14.11
C GLU A 110 -5.45 7.56 14.51
N GLY A 111 -4.14 7.69 14.54
CA GLY A 111 -3.28 6.57 14.91
C GLY A 111 -2.99 5.57 13.80
N HIS A 112 -3.44 5.84 12.59
CA HIS A 112 -3.19 5.01 11.42
C HIS A 112 -2.23 5.71 10.46
N TYR A 113 -1.50 4.90 9.70
CA TYR A 113 -0.56 5.39 8.68
C TYR A 113 -1.12 5.05 7.30
N PHE A 114 -1.16 6.04 6.43
CA PHE A 114 -1.63 5.87 5.06
C PHE A 114 -0.51 6.27 4.10
N ILE A 115 -0.17 5.36 3.20
CA ILE A 115 0.91 5.57 2.22
C ILE A 115 0.37 5.40 0.82
#